data_6216ed2d05eed6f9b2b224d09da410e3
#
_entry.id   6216ed2d05eed6f9b2b224d09da410e3
#
_cell.length_a   1.000
_cell.length_b   1.000
_cell.length_c   1.000
_cell.angle_alpha   90.00
_cell.angle_beta   90.00
_cell.angle_gamma   90.00
#
_symmetry.space_group_name_H-M   'P 1'
#
loop_
_entity.id
_entity.type
_entity.pdbx_description
1 polymer ?
#
loop_
_entity_poly.entity_id
_entity_poly.type
_entity_poly.pdbx_seq_one_letter_code
_entity_poly.pdbx_strand_id
1 'polypeptide(L)'
;MPYTAEAFQNEFLALGATEVNAIVTVTSSGAEGGRRTSGATEIIIVDASGSMQAEGRINAARQAAKAAVECIDDGVNFAIIAGVSTAQQLFPAPGQLAVSSPQSRSDAIRSIDRLQASGGTAMGAWLLLAAQLFGQRPGDIAHAILLTDGDNGERAGYLEQVLDSIAGRFTCDCRGVGVNWKVSELRKIAQAMLGTVDIVAQPSGLTAAFEQMMVKAMGKTAADVQLKVWTPVNATVRFVKQVEPEVMDLTGKRIEDGPRAGRYPLGSWGAESRDYHICVDVPAGAAGDEMLAARVSVVEGDTVHAQSLVRAVWTEDTALSTKINRQVAHYTGQAELAEAIQAGIEARKAGDDRTATIKFGRAAQLAHASGNKATEELLATVVDIEDAATGTVRLRRKVEAADEMALDTRSTKTVRVGRAQ
;
A
#
# COMPACT_ATOMS: atom_id res chain seq x y z
N MET A 1 2.05 22.55 0.71
CA MET A 1 3.19 21.74 1.23
C MET A 1 4.34 21.86 0.25
N PRO A 2 5.60 21.95 0.67
CA PRO A 2 6.73 21.87 -0.25
C PRO A 2 6.95 20.41 -0.64
N TYR A 3 6.72 20.13 -1.92
CA TYR A 3 7.07 18.85 -2.54
C TYR A 3 8.32 19.03 -3.40
N THR A 4 9.09 17.95 -3.52
CA THR A 4 10.12 17.79 -4.55
C THR A 4 9.83 16.54 -5.36
N ALA A 5 10.25 16.55 -6.63
CA ALA A 5 10.18 15.39 -7.50
C ALA A 5 11.52 15.26 -8.23
N GLU A 6 12.20 14.13 -8.07
CA GLU A 6 13.51 13.87 -8.66
C GLU A 6 13.43 12.60 -9.50
N ALA A 7 13.88 12.66 -10.77
CA ALA A 7 13.89 11.51 -11.67
C ALA A 7 15.30 10.89 -11.75
N PHE A 8 15.34 9.58 -11.63
CA PHE A 8 16.52 8.74 -11.80
C PHE A 8 16.29 7.79 -12.95
N GLN A 9 17.09 7.91 -14.00
CA GLN A 9 16.96 7.11 -15.22
C GLN A 9 18.31 6.93 -15.90
N ASN A 10 18.41 6.00 -16.84
CA ASN A 10 19.35 6.11 -17.96
C ASN A 10 18.59 6.76 -19.12
N GLU A 11 19.00 7.96 -19.53
CA GLU A 11 18.35 8.67 -20.63
C GLU A 11 18.82 8.15 -22.01
N PHE A 12 19.94 7.43 -22.06
CA PHE A 12 20.51 6.91 -23.32
C PHE A 12 19.90 5.56 -23.68
N LEU A 13 19.36 5.48 -24.87
CA LEU A 13 18.72 4.30 -25.45
C LEU A 13 19.54 3.77 -26.63
N ALA A 14 19.64 2.45 -26.76
CA ALA A 14 20.17 1.85 -27.97
C ALA A 14 19.26 2.16 -29.18
N LEU A 15 19.82 2.15 -30.39
CA LEU A 15 19.02 2.32 -31.59
C LEU A 15 17.90 1.27 -31.67
N GLY A 16 16.70 1.72 -32.00
CA GLY A 16 15.53 0.87 -32.09
C GLY A 16 14.86 0.55 -30.72
N ALA A 17 15.44 0.94 -29.58
CA ALA A 17 14.80 0.80 -28.29
C ALA A 17 13.62 1.78 -28.16
N THR A 18 12.54 1.28 -27.57
CA THR A 18 11.25 1.98 -27.45
C THR A 18 10.75 2.07 -26.02
N GLU A 19 11.53 1.67 -25.03
CA GLU A 19 11.12 1.63 -23.63
C GLU A 19 12.00 2.55 -22.79
N VAL A 20 11.36 3.44 -22.03
CA VAL A 20 12.02 4.37 -21.10
C VAL A 20 11.55 4.06 -19.69
N ASN A 21 12.49 3.76 -18.80
CA ASN A 21 12.25 3.49 -17.39
C ASN A 21 12.83 4.60 -16.53
N ALA A 22 12.04 5.11 -15.59
CA ALA A 22 12.46 6.10 -14.62
C ALA A 22 11.90 5.81 -13.21
N ILE A 23 12.73 6.04 -12.20
CA ILE A 23 12.24 6.14 -10.82
C ILE A 23 12.07 7.60 -10.49
N VAL A 24 10.88 7.97 -10.03
CA VAL A 24 10.59 9.34 -9.56
C VAL A 24 10.41 9.30 -8.05
N THR A 25 11.35 9.91 -7.35
CA THR A 25 11.27 10.11 -5.90
C THR A 25 10.47 11.37 -5.62
N VAL A 26 9.35 11.22 -4.97
CA VAL A 26 8.53 12.33 -4.47
C VAL A 26 8.78 12.45 -2.97
N THR A 27 9.15 13.65 -2.52
CA THR A 27 9.37 13.94 -1.10
C THR A 27 8.54 15.14 -0.69
N SER A 28 7.86 15.03 0.45
CA SER A 28 7.18 16.12 1.11
C SER A 28 7.79 16.36 2.48
N SER A 29 8.08 17.61 2.82
CA SER A 29 8.54 18.00 4.17
C SER A 29 7.38 18.14 5.17
N GLY A 30 6.13 17.88 4.74
CA GLY A 30 4.95 18.14 5.53
C GLY A 30 4.53 19.63 5.48
N ALA A 31 3.44 19.97 6.14
CA ALA A 31 3.01 21.36 6.27
C ALA A 31 3.90 22.09 7.30
N GLU A 32 4.22 23.36 7.05
CA GLU A 32 4.92 24.20 8.02
C GLU A 32 4.13 24.27 9.33
N GLY A 33 4.81 23.98 10.45
CA GLY A 33 4.19 23.92 11.78
C GLY A 33 3.26 22.72 12.01
N GLY A 34 3.27 21.69 11.14
CA GLY A 34 2.43 20.49 11.28
C GLY A 34 0.93 20.73 11.09
N ARG A 35 0.52 21.94 10.68
CA ARG A 35 -0.89 22.30 10.51
C ARG A 35 -1.46 21.65 9.24
N ARG A 36 -2.56 20.92 9.39
CA ARG A 36 -3.28 20.32 8.26
C ARG A 36 -3.84 21.41 7.35
N THR A 37 -3.78 21.19 6.05
CA THR A 37 -4.41 22.04 5.03
C THR A 37 -5.88 21.70 4.83
N SER A 38 -6.29 20.47 5.22
CA SER A 38 -7.65 19.93 5.14
C SER A 38 -8.09 19.44 6.51
N GLY A 39 -9.39 19.32 6.74
CA GLY A 39 -9.94 18.57 7.86
C GLY A 39 -9.49 17.10 7.82
N ALA A 40 -9.76 16.36 8.86
CA ALA A 40 -9.50 14.92 8.90
C ALA A 40 -10.68 14.16 9.48
N THR A 41 -10.94 12.99 8.92
CA THR A 41 -11.95 12.04 9.37
C THR A 41 -11.33 10.66 9.48
N GLU A 42 -11.46 10.01 10.63
CA GLU A 42 -10.93 8.70 10.96
C GLU A 42 -12.05 7.71 11.24
N ILE A 43 -12.02 6.54 10.63
CA ILE A 43 -13.00 5.48 10.92
C ILE A 43 -12.28 4.21 11.34
N ILE A 44 -12.64 3.71 12.53
CA ILE A 44 -12.10 2.46 13.06
C ILE A 44 -13.14 1.36 12.83
N ILE A 45 -12.81 0.38 11.97
CA ILE A 45 -13.65 -0.78 11.66
C ILE A 45 -13.10 -1.98 12.42
N VAL A 46 -13.87 -2.51 13.36
CA VAL A 46 -13.47 -3.66 14.18
C VAL A 46 -14.35 -4.84 13.85
N ASP A 47 -13.75 -5.92 13.39
CA ASP A 47 -14.44 -7.20 13.25
C ASP A 47 -14.95 -7.66 14.63
N ALA A 48 -16.23 -7.90 14.68
CA ALA A 48 -16.94 -8.47 15.84
C ALA A 48 -17.71 -9.73 15.45
N SER A 49 -17.24 -10.44 14.42
CA SER A 49 -17.79 -11.73 14.00
C SER A 49 -17.59 -12.82 15.08
N GLY A 50 -18.29 -13.94 14.94
CA GLY A 50 -18.25 -15.04 15.91
C GLY A 50 -16.86 -15.62 16.13
N SER A 51 -15.96 -15.61 15.14
CA SER A 51 -14.56 -16.06 15.25
C SER A 51 -13.75 -15.28 16.27
N MET A 52 -14.06 -13.99 16.46
CA MET A 52 -13.40 -13.13 17.44
C MET A 52 -13.59 -13.56 18.90
N GLN A 53 -14.49 -14.51 19.20
CA GLN A 53 -14.63 -15.07 20.54
C GLN A 53 -13.41 -15.93 20.93
N ALA A 54 -12.75 -16.54 19.97
CA ALA A 54 -11.63 -17.43 20.19
C ALA A 54 -10.40 -16.66 20.72
N GLU A 55 -9.62 -17.33 21.58
CA GLU A 55 -8.27 -16.88 21.99
C GLU A 55 -8.21 -15.44 22.55
N GLY A 56 -9.33 -14.92 23.05
CA GLY A 56 -9.38 -13.56 23.59
C GLY A 56 -9.25 -12.44 22.55
N ARG A 57 -9.42 -12.74 21.26
CA ARG A 57 -9.26 -11.80 20.13
C ARG A 57 -10.15 -10.57 20.28
N ILE A 58 -11.43 -10.75 20.67
CA ILE A 58 -12.35 -9.62 20.87
C ILE A 58 -11.87 -8.67 21.97
N ASN A 59 -11.25 -9.20 23.03
CA ASN A 59 -10.72 -8.36 24.10
C ASN A 59 -9.49 -7.58 23.62
N ALA A 60 -8.60 -8.23 22.88
CA ALA A 60 -7.43 -7.57 22.27
C ALA A 60 -7.87 -6.50 21.25
N ALA A 61 -8.89 -6.79 20.42
CA ALA A 61 -9.47 -5.84 19.49
C ALA A 61 -10.08 -4.62 20.18
N ARG A 62 -10.79 -4.83 21.32
CA ARG A 62 -11.30 -3.73 22.16
C ARG A 62 -10.14 -2.85 22.66
N GLN A 63 -9.07 -3.45 23.21
CA GLN A 63 -7.92 -2.69 23.70
C GLN A 63 -7.23 -1.91 22.57
N ALA A 64 -7.03 -2.54 21.42
CA ALA A 64 -6.45 -1.88 20.26
C ALA A 64 -7.31 -0.72 19.74
N ALA A 65 -8.63 -0.91 19.65
CA ALA A 65 -9.55 0.16 19.25
C ALA A 65 -9.58 1.33 20.26
N LYS A 66 -9.48 1.06 21.57
CA LYS A 66 -9.38 2.10 22.59
C LYS A 66 -8.08 2.89 22.44
N ALA A 67 -6.94 2.21 22.29
CA ALA A 67 -5.66 2.85 22.08
C ALA A 67 -5.66 3.71 20.81
N ALA A 68 -6.26 3.22 19.72
CA ALA A 68 -6.43 4.01 18.51
C ALA A 68 -7.26 5.28 18.75
N VAL A 69 -8.37 5.17 19.47
CA VAL A 69 -9.23 6.33 19.82
C VAL A 69 -8.46 7.36 20.65
N GLU A 70 -7.62 6.94 21.60
CA GLU A 70 -6.79 7.82 22.41
C GLU A 70 -5.77 8.61 21.57
N CYS A 71 -5.31 8.04 20.46
CA CYS A 71 -4.37 8.70 19.54
C CYS A 71 -5.04 9.68 18.56
N ILE A 72 -6.37 9.78 18.51
CA ILE A 72 -7.06 10.73 17.62
C ILE A 72 -6.88 12.16 18.13
N ASP A 73 -6.28 13.03 17.31
CA ASP A 73 -6.10 14.45 17.64
C ASP A 73 -7.43 15.16 17.87
N ASP A 74 -7.44 16.16 18.76
CA ASP A 74 -8.60 17.00 18.99
C ASP A 74 -9.04 17.72 17.70
N GLY A 75 -10.34 17.77 17.46
CA GLY A 75 -10.92 18.39 16.27
C GLY A 75 -11.05 17.47 15.06
N VAL A 76 -10.46 16.26 15.06
CA VAL A 76 -10.65 15.26 14.02
C VAL A 76 -12.04 14.65 14.11
N ASN A 77 -12.72 14.50 12.96
CA ASN A 77 -13.98 13.77 12.92
C ASN A 77 -13.70 12.26 13.03
N PHE A 78 -14.54 11.51 13.75
CA PHE A 78 -14.33 10.07 13.82
C PHE A 78 -15.60 9.27 14.06
N ALA A 79 -15.54 7.99 13.72
CA ALA A 79 -16.57 7.00 14.02
C ALA A 79 -15.96 5.62 14.25
N ILE A 80 -16.71 4.75 14.94
CA ILE A 80 -16.35 3.36 15.17
C ILE A 80 -17.45 2.48 14.57
N ILE A 81 -17.05 1.51 13.77
CA ILE A 81 -17.93 0.51 13.14
C ILE A 81 -17.62 -0.86 13.73
N ALA A 82 -18.64 -1.52 14.22
CA ALA A 82 -18.60 -2.94 14.52
C ALA A 82 -18.98 -3.73 13.26
N GLY A 83 -18.07 -4.54 12.80
CA GLY A 83 -18.24 -5.40 11.63
C GLY A 83 -18.75 -6.78 12.03
N VAL A 84 -19.95 -7.13 11.60
CA VAL A 84 -20.54 -8.47 11.73
C VAL A 84 -21.10 -8.89 10.37
N SER A 85 -22.11 -9.75 10.29
CA SER A 85 -22.83 -10.04 9.04
C SER A 85 -23.40 -8.79 8.35
N THR A 86 -23.42 -7.67 9.06
CA THR A 86 -23.77 -6.32 8.58
C THR A 86 -22.79 -5.32 9.19
N ALA A 87 -22.84 -4.06 8.76
CA ALA A 87 -22.10 -2.99 9.40
C ALA A 87 -22.99 -2.32 10.47
N GLN A 88 -22.45 -2.13 11.66
CA GLN A 88 -23.12 -1.43 12.76
C GLN A 88 -22.25 -0.28 13.24
N GLN A 89 -22.76 0.94 13.16
CA GLN A 89 -22.05 2.06 13.78
C GLN A 89 -22.18 1.98 15.30
N LEU A 90 -21.04 1.76 15.95
CA LEU A 90 -20.95 1.62 17.39
C LEU A 90 -20.90 2.98 18.10
N PHE A 91 -20.23 3.95 17.47
CA PHE A 91 -20.08 5.32 17.97
C PHE A 91 -19.79 6.28 16.78
N PRO A 92 -20.30 7.52 16.81
CA PRO A 92 -21.42 8.00 17.63
C PRO A 92 -22.77 7.38 17.21
N ALA A 93 -23.87 8.08 17.43
CA ALA A 93 -25.18 7.62 16.96
C ALA A 93 -25.18 7.35 15.45
N PRO A 94 -25.96 6.37 14.94
CA PRO A 94 -25.96 5.99 13.54
C PRO A 94 -26.13 7.18 12.58
N GLY A 95 -25.32 7.19 11.52
CA GLY A 95 -25.31 8.22 10.49
C GLY A 95 -24.64 9.54 10.90
N GLN A 96 -23.92 9.60 12.01
CA GLN A 96 -23.24 10.81 12.50
C GLN A 96 -21.72 10.59 12.58
N LEU A 97 -20.96 11.69 12.60
CA LEU A 97 -19.55 11.73 12.97
C LEU A 97 -19.39 12.52 14.27
N ALA A 98 -18.53 12.07 15.16
CA ALA A 98 -18.15 12.81 16.35
C ALA A 98 -16.89 13.64 16.08
N VAL A 99 -16.81 14.84 16.65
CA VAL A 99 -15.57 15.60 16.70
C VAL A 99 -14.76 15.14 17.90
N SER A 100 -13.50 14.77 17.69
CA SER A 100 -12.61 14.29 18.74
C SER A 100 -12.36 15.37 19.79
N SER A 101 -12.55 15.00 21.02
CA SER A 101 -12.27 15.75 22.23
C SER A 101 -12.08 14.74 23.38
N PRO A 102 -11.53 15.13 24.54
CA PRO A 102 -11.41 14.23 25.69
C PRO A 102 -12.75 13.55 26.05
N GLN A 103 -13.87 14.29 25.97
CA GLN A 103 -15.19 13.75 26.29
C GLN A 103 -15.65 12.74 25.25
N SER A 104 -15.60 13.07 23.94
CA SER A 104 -16.06 12.16 22.88
C SER A 104 -15.21 10.90 22.79
N ARG A 105 -13.88 10.99 23.01
CA ARG A 105 -13.02 9.80 23.12
C ARG A 105 -13.41 8.90 24.29
N SER A 106 -13.72 9.48 25.47
CA SER A 106 -14.19 8.72 26.62
C SER A 106 -15.53 8.03 26.34
N ASP A 107 -16.45 8.70 25.63
CA ASP A 107 -17.74 8.13 25.24
C ASP A 107 -17.58 6.98 24.24
N ALA A 108 -16.65 7.13 23.27
CA ALA A 108 -16.30 6.10 22.31
C ALA A 108 -15.70 4.86 23.00
N ILE A 109 -14.78 5.06 23.95
CA ILE A 109 -14.17 3.98 24.74
C ILE A 109 -15.24 3.18 25.49
N ARG A 110 -16.23 3.87 26.11
CA ARG A 110 -17.36 3.18 26.76
C ARG A 110 -18.22 2.39 25.77
N SER A 111 -18.34 2.86 24.54
CA SER A 111 -19.07 2.14 23.51
C SER A 111 -18.31 0.88 23.05
N ILE A 112 -16.97 0.96 22.92
CA ILE A 112 -16.10 -0.18 22.60
C ILE A 112 -16.23 -1.28 23.66
N ASP A 113 -16.40 -0.96 24.95
CA ASP A 113 -16.60 -1.95 26.02
C ASP A 113 -17.84 -2.83 25.80
N ARG A 114 -18.84 -2.34 25.06
CA ARG A 114 -20.07 -3.08 24.74
C ARG A 114 -19.95 -3.96 23.49
N LEU A 115 -18.84 -3.87 22.75
CA LEU A 115 -18.62 -4.67 21.56
C LEU A 115 -18.64 -6.15 21.91
N GLN A 116 -19.50 -6.93 21.26
CA GLN A 116 -19.62 -8.37 21.47
C GLN A 116 -19.44 -9.10 20.14
N ALA A 117 -18.74 -10.21 20.19
CA ALA A 117 -18.53 -11.03 19.01
C ALA A 117 -19.77 -11.87 18.69
N SER A 118 -20.29 -11.73 17.46
CA SER A 118 -21.45 -12.48 16.97
C SER A 118 -21.57 -12.41 15.44
N GLY A 119 -22.30 -13.33 14.85
CA GLY A 119 -22.58 -13.33 13.40
C GLY A 119 -21.37 -13.67 12.54
N GLY A 120 -21.41 -13.22 11.29
CA GLY A 120 -20.39 -13.48 10.24
C GLY A 120 -19.58 -12.23 9.89
N THR A 121 -18.82 -12.32 8.80
CA THR A 121 -17.91 -11.28 8.32
C THR A 121 -18.40 -10.76 6.97
N ALA A 122 -18.72 -9.46 6.87
CA ALA A 122 -19.24 -8.81 5.66
C ALA A 122 -18.45 -7.54 5.36
N MET A 123 -17.18 -7.70 4.90
CA MET A 123 -16.22 -6.59 4.74
C MET A 123 -16.72 -5.53 3.75
N GLY A 124 -17.41 -5.92 2.67
CA GLY A 124 -17.99 -4.97 1.72
C GLY A 124 -19.04 -4.06 2.39
N ALA A 125 -19.93 -4.62 3.20
CA ALA A 125 -20.91 -3.83 3.92
C ALA A 125 -20.25 -2.85 4.92
N TRP A 126 -19.16 -3.27 5.58
CA TRP A 126 -18.41 -2.41 6.51
C TRP A 126 -17.79 -1.21 5.80
N LEU A 127 -17.15 -1.47 4.65
CA LEU A 127 -16.51 -0.43 3.82
C LEU A 127 -17.54 0.52 3.20
N LEU A 128 -18.72 0.04 2.82
CA LEU A 128 -19.82 0.90 2.33
C LEU A 128 -20.32 1.87 3.41
N LEU A 129 -20.50 1.40 4.65
CA LEU A 129 -20.89 2.28 5.75
C LEU A 129 -19.79 3.33 6.01
N ALA A 130 -18.52 2.94 5.99
CA ALA A 130 -17.41 3.88 6.12
C ALA A 130 -17.45 4.93 4.99
N ALA A 131 -17.65 4.52 3.74
CA ALA A 131 -17.76 5.42 2.60
C ALA A 131 -18.93 6.42 2.72
N GLN A 132 -20.06 5.99 3.27
CA GLN A 132 -21.21 6.87 3.54
C GLN A 132 -20.87 7.92 4.60
N LEU A 133 -20.18 7.54 5.65
CA LEU A 133 -19.76 8.47 6.73
C LEU A 133 -18.72 9.47 6.21
N PHE A 134 -17.71 9.03 5.48
CA PHE A 134 -16.74 9.93 4.83
C PHE A 134 -17.38 10.92 3.86
N GLY A 135 -18.45 10.51 3.17
CA GLY A 135 -19.20 11.38 2.26
C GLY A 135 -19.82 12.64 2.91
N GLN A 136 -19.88 12.70 4.24
CA GLN A 136 -20.36 13.88 4.97
C GLN A 136 -19.28 14.99 5.06
N ARG A 137 -18.02 14.66 4.80
CA ARG A 137 -16.86 15.56 4.92
C ARG A 137 -16.00 15.52 3.66
N PRO A 138 -16.52 15.91 2.51
CA PRO A 138 -15.75 15.91 1.28
C PRO A 138 -14.56 16.88 1.40
N GLY A 139 -13.39 16.42 0.98
CA GLY A 139 -12.14 17.19 1.07
C GLY A 139 -11.34 17.00 2.36
N ASP A 140 -11.89 16.29 3.37
CA ASP A 140 -11.11 15.86 4.53
C ASP A 140 -10.08 14.79 4.12
N ILE A 141 -9.01 14.68 4.92
CA ILE A 141 -8.13 13.51 4.93
C ILE A 141 -8.95 12.35 5.48
N ALA A 142 -9.39 11.46 4.60
CA ALA A 142 -10.26 10.34 4.94
C ALA A 142 -9.42 9.06 5.10
N HIS A 143 -9.37 8.51 6.32
CA HIS A 143 -8.62 7.30 6.62
C HIS A 143 -9.45 6.32 7.44
N ALA A 144 -9.32 5.03 7.12
CA ALA A 144 -9.93 3.94 7.88
C ALA A 144 -8.88 2.91 8.31
N ILE A 145 -9.07 2.35 9.49
CA ILE A 145 -8.38 1.13 9.94
C ILE A 145 -9.40 0.00 9.93
N LEU A 146 -9.06 -1.13 9.31
CA LEU A 146 -9.87 -2.34 9.30
C LEU A 146 -9.12 -3.49 9.99
N LEU A 147 -9.73 -4.04 11.03
CA LEU A 147 -9.27 -5.22 11.75
C LEU A 147 -10.20 -6.38 11.48
N THR A 148 -9.66 -7.56 11.15
CA THR A 148 -10.42 -8.82 11.03
C THR A 148 -9.56 -10.03 11.40
N ASP A 149 -10.19 -11.10 11.85
CA ASP A 149 -9.58 -12.40 12.08
C ASP A 149 -10.16 -13.51 11.18
N GLY A 150 -11.05 -13.16 10.26
CA GLY A 150 -11.79 -14.11 9.45
C GLY A 150 -11.84 -13.79 7.97
N ASP A 151 -12.31 -14.78 7.21
CA ASP A 151 -12.59 -14.67 5.79
C ASP A 151 -13.86 -13.87 5.54
N ASN A 152 -13.91 -13.15 4.42
CA ASN A 152 -15.12 -12.48 3.98
C ASN A 152 -16.23 -13.48 3.64
N GLY A 153 -17.35 -13.41 4.33
CA GLY A 153 -18.50 -14.32 4.17
C GLY A 153 -19.54 -13.84 3.14
N GLU A 154 -19.28 -12.74 2.43
CA GLU A 154 -20.18 -12.23 1.42
C GLU A 154 -20.13 -13.08 0.14
N ARG A 155 -21.15 -12.95 -0.71
CA ARG A 155 -21.17 -13.63 -2.02
C ARG A 155 -19.95 -13.27 -2.85
N ALA A 156 -19.46 -14.22 -3.63
CA ALA A 156 -18.33 -14.00 -4.53
C ALA A 156 -18.56 -12.78 -5.46
N GLY A 157 -17.54 -11.95 -5.61
CA GLY A 157 -17.55 -10.75 -6.45
C GLY A 157 -18.22 -9.52 -5.81
N TYR A 158 -18.88 -9.64 -4.64
CA TYR A 158 -19.54 -8.49 -4.02
C TYR A 158 -18.53 -7.50 -3.43
N LEU A 159 -17.50 -8.00 -2.76
CA LEU A 159 -16.43 -7.15 -2.24
C LEU A 159 -15.78 -6.34 -3.36
N GLU A 160 -15.47 -6.96 -4.50
CA GLU A 160 -14.90 -6.29 -5.67
C GLU A 160 -15.82 -5.19 -6.20
N GLN A 161 -17.12 -5.45 -6.34
CA GLN A 161 -18.11 -4.44 -6.75
C GLN A 161 -18.14 -3.25 -5.79
N VAL A 162 -18.06 -3.52 -4.48
CA VAL A 162 -18.00 -2.46 -3.46
C VAL A 162 -16.72 -1.66 -3.63
N LEU A 163 -15.55 -2.30 -3.72
CA LEU A 163 -14.27 -1.63 -3.86
C LEU A 163 -14.23 -0.72 -5.09
N ASP A 164 -14.76 -1.18 -6.22
CA ASP A 164 -14.87 -0.36 -7.44
C ASP A 164 -15.76 0.88 -7.22
N SER A 165 -16.84 0.75 -6.45
CA SER A 165 -17.77 1.85 -6.19
C SER A 165 -17.26 2.92 -5.22
N ILE A 166 -16.30 2.55 -4.36
CA ILE A 166 -15.75 3.43 -3.32
C ILE A 166 -14.28 3.81 -3.55
N ALA A 167 -13.66 3.33 -4.64
CA ALA A 167 -12.26 3.60 -4.96
C ALA A 167 -11.94 5.10 -4.91
N GLY A 168 -10.83 5.45 -4.27
CA GLY A 168 -10.36 6.83 -4.15
C GLY A 168 -11.12 7.72 -3.15
N ARG A 169 -12.15 7.20 -2.45
CA ARG A 169 -12.90 8.01 -1.47
C ARG A 169 -12.19 8.14 -0.12
N PHE A 170 -11.38 7.18 0.26
CA PHE A 170 -10.60 7.18 1.51
C PHE A 170 -9.45 6.17 1.39
N THR A 171 -8.46 6.26 2.27
CA THR A 171 -7.42 5.23 2.42
C THR A 171 -7.82 4.23 3.49
N CYS A 172 -7.48 2.93 3.33
CA CYS A 172 -7.82 1.90 4.30
C CYS A 172 -6.62 1.00 4.63
N ASP A 173 -6.12 1.11 5.85
CA ASP A 173 -5.10 0.22 6.38
C ASP A 173 -5.74 -1.02 7.02
N CYS A 174 -5.35 -2.21 6.56
CA CYS A 174 -5.91 -3.47 7.00
C CYS A 174 -4.97 -4.24 7.92
N ARG A 175 -5.50 -4.85 8.96
CA ARG A 175 -4.77 -5.76 9.86
C ARG A 175 -5.53 -7.06 10.03
N GLY A 176 -4.87 -8.15 9.66
CA GLY A 176 -5.38 -9.49 9.94
C GLY A 176 -4.82 -10.05 11.24
N VAL A 177 -5.66 -10.65 12.06
CA VAL A 177 -5.29 -11.20 13.38
C VAL A 177 -5.26 -12.71 13.33
N GLY A 178 -4.18 -13.32 13.82
CA GLY A 178 -4.01 -14.77 13.75
C GLY A 178 -3.86 -15.25 12.30
N VAL A 179 -4.38 -16.43 11.99
CA VAL A 179 -4.11 -17.13 10.72
C VAL A 179 -5.38 -17.58 9.97
N ASN A 180 -6.56 -17.15 10.38
CA ASN A 180 -7.84 -17.62 9.82
C ASN A 180 -8.48 -16.64 8.83
N TRP A 181 -7.71 -15.73 8.26
CA TRP A 181 -8.14 -14.75 7.27
C TRP A 181 -7.35 -14.90 5.97
N LYS A 182 -7.83 -14.35 4.88
CA LYS A 182 -7.17 -14.43 3.56
C LYS A 182 -6.37 -13.19 3.23
N VAL A 183 -5.07 -13.37 3.06
CA VAL A 183 -4.15 -12.29 2.64
C VAL A 183 -4.63 -11.63 1.35
N SER A 184 -5.12 -12.40 0.38
CA SER A 184 -5.62 -11.88 -0.90
C SER A 184 -6.82 -10.94 -0.76
N GLU A 185 -7.73 -11.16 0.20
CA GLU A 185 -8.89 -10.30 0.43
C GLU A 185 -8.48 -8.95 1.02
N LEU A 186 -7.67 -8.95 2.09
CA LEU A 186 -7.19 -7.71 2.69
C LEU A 186 -6.24 -6.95 1.76
N ARG A 187 -5.43 -7.65 0.95
CA ARG A 187 -4.58 -7.03 -0.06
C ARG A 187 -5.41 -6.34 -1.14
N LYS A 188 -6.52 -6.93 -1.61
CA LYS A 188 -7.45 -6.29 -2.54
C LYS A 188 -8.01 -4.99 -1.95
N ILE A 189 -8.45 -5.01 -0.68
CA ILE A 189 -8.95 -3.81 0.00
C ILE A 189 -7.85 -2.75 0.07
N ALA A 190 -6.68 -3.09 0.59
CA ALA A 190 -5.56 -2.16 0.73
C ALA A 190 -5.14 -1.56 -0.63
N GLN A 191 -5.01 -2.39 -1.67
CA GLN A 191 -4.67 -1.92 -3.02
C GLN A 191 -5.76 -1.02 -3.63
N ALA A 192 -7.04 -1.37 -3.50
CA ALA A 192 -8.14 -0.55 -4.00
C ALA A 192 -8.19 0.80 -3.30
N MET A 193 -7.94 0.80 -1.98
CA MET A 193 -8.08 1.96 -1.11
C MET A 193 -6.75 2.65 -0.77
N LEU A 194 -5.66 2.38 -1.50
CA LEU A 194 -4.32 2.99 -1.34
C LEU A 194 -3.76 2.91 0.09
N GLY A 195 -4.12 1.87 0.82
CA GLY A 195 -3.66 1.59 2.17
C GLY A 195 -2.65 0.45 2.22
N THR A 196 -2.39 -0.04 3.41
CA THR A 196 -1.44 -1.12 3.69
C THR A 196 -2.15 -2.35 4.26
N VAL A 197 -1.52 -3.52 4.12
CA VAL A 197 -1.96 -4.74 4.80
C VAL A 197 -0.80 -5.32 5.60
N ASP A 198 -1.09 -5.80 6.82
CA ASP A 198 -0.10 -6.56 7.61
C ASP A 198 -0.81 -7.58 8.50
N ILE A 199 -0.06 -8.56 8.99
CA ILE A 199 -0.50 -9.57 9.95
C ILE A 199 -0.08 -9.19 11.36
N VAL A 200 -0.98 -9.39 12.31
CA VAL A 200 -0.69 -9.42 13.75
C VAL A 200 -0.87 -10.86 14.21
N ALA A 201 0.22 -11.62 14.22
CA ALA A 201 0.19 -13.05 14.49
C ALA A 201 -0.38 -13.39 15.88
N GLN A 202 -0.15 -12.54 16.89
CA GLN A 202 -0.65 -12.71 18.25
C GLN A 202 -1.53 -11.53 18.65
N PRO A 203 -2.70 -11.77 19.28
CA PRO A 203 -3.61 -10.68 19.71
C PRO A 203 -2.96 -9.61 20.58
N SER A 204 -1.93 -9.98 21.36
CA SER A 204 -1.18 -9.04 22.22
C SER A 204 -0.45 -7.93 21.45
N GLY A 205 -0.15 -8.12 20.17
CA GLY A 205 0.50 -7.12 19.31
C GLY A 205 -0.44 -6.07 18.72
N LEU A 206 -1.76 -6.24 18.87
CA LEU A 206 -2.75 -5.38 18.21
C LEU A 206 -2.71 -3.93 18.67
N THR A 207 -2.57 -3.68 19.97
CA THR A 207 -2.53 -2.33 20.52
C THR A 207 -1.41 -1.51 19.90
N ALA A 208 -0.19 -2.04 19.89
CA ALA A 208 0.96 -1.35 19.30
C ALA A 208 0.80 -1.13 17.79
N ALA A 209 0.21 -2.09 17.06
CA ALA A 209 -0.05 -1.95 15.63
C ALA A 209 -1.05 -0.82 15.35
N PHE A 210 -2.11 -0.70 16.14
CA PHE A 210 -3.12 0.35 15.99
C PHE A 210 -2.59 1.74 16.36
N GLU A 211 -1.83 1.85 17.46
CA GLU A 211 -1.17 3.10 17.83
C GLU A 211 -0.24 3.60 16.70
N GLN A 212 0.59 2.73 16.14
CA GLN A 212 1.47 3.08 15.02
C GLN A 212 0.70 3.56 13.78
N MET A 213 -0.40 2.88 13.43
CA MET A 213 -1.25 3.30 12.32
C MET A 213 -1.86 4.67 12.57
N MET A 214 -2.41 4.90 13.77
CA MET A 214 -3.02 6.17 14.14
C MET A 214 -2.01 7.31 14.15
N VAL A 215 -0.82 7.12 14.71
CA VAL A 215 0.26 8.12 14.67
C VAL A 215 0.60 8.49 13.23
N LYS A 216 0.69 7.49 12.33
CA LYS A 216 0.94 7.73 10.91
C LYS A 216 -0.23 8.47 10.24
N ALA A 217 -1.47 8.09 10.53
CA ALA A 217 -2.67 8.75 10.01
C ALA A 217 -2.78 10.21 10.50
N MET A 218 -2.55 10.45 11.78
CA MET A 218 -2.56 11.80 12.36
C MET A 218 -1.44 12.69 11.81
N GLY A 219 -0.34 12.12 11.32
CA GLY A 219 0.75 12.83 10.63
C GLY A 219 0.43 13.29 9.21
N LYS A 220 -0.72 12.90 8.63
CA LYS A 220 -1.12 13.33 7.29
C LYS A 220 -1.63 14.78 7.30
N THR A 221 -1.26 15.55 6.28
CA THR A 221 -1.56 16.98 6.17
C THR A 221 -2.20 17.38 4.86
N ALA A 222 -2.11 16.54 3.81
CA ALA A 222 -2.78 16.71 2.52
C ALA A 222 -3.71 15.52 2.23
N ALA A 223 -4.90 15.78 1.69
CA ALA A 223 -5.95 14.78 1.50
C ALA A 223 -5.76 13.95 0.22
N ASP A 224 -5.55 14.60 -0.91
CA ASP A 224 -5.55 13.98 -2.23
C ASP A 224 -4.38 14.47 -3.07
N VAL A 225 -3.28 13.75 -2.99
CA VAL A 225 -2.09 14.00 -3.81
C VAL A 225 -2.11 13.06 -5.00
N GLN A 226 -1.79 13.56 -6.18
CA GLN A 226 -1.81 12.79 -7.41
C GLN A 226 -0.51 12.96 -8.18
N LEU A 227 -0.12 11.92 -8.91
CA LEU A 227 0.97 11.97 -9.87
C LEU A 227 0.37 12.16 -11.27
N LYS A 228 0.57 13.34 -11.85
CA LYS A 228 0.16 13.64 -13.23
C LYS A 228 1.32 13.30 -14.17
N VAL A 229 1.08 12.37 -15.09
CA VAL A 229 2.04 11.96 -16.12
C VAL A 229 1.53 12.40 -17.48
N TRP A 230 2.26 13.30 -18.11
CA TRP A 230 2.04 13.74 -19.48
C TRP A 230 3.05 13.08 -20.41
N THR A 231 2.60 12.65 -21.59
CA THR A 231 3.45 12.09 -22.65
C THR A 231 3.22 12.83 -23.97
N PRO A 232 4.24 12.94 -24.86
CA PRO A 232 4.06 13.51 -26.19
C PRO A 232 3.19 12.62 -27.09
N VAL A 233 2.92 13.08 -28.31
CA VAL A 233 2.23 12.30 -29.34
C VAL A 233 3.04 11.04 -29.64
N ASN A 234 2.36 9.90 -29.80
CA ASN A 234 2.95 8.57 -30.07
C ASN A 234 3.78 7.98 -28.91
N ALA A 235 3.73 8.56 -27.70
CA ALA A 235 4.25 7.93 -26.49
C ALA A 235 3.09 7.57 -25.54
N THR A 236 3.21 6.42 -24.88
CA THR A 236 2.18 5.92 -23.96
C THR A 236 2.79 5.44 -22.66
N VAL A 237 2.10 5.69 -21.56
CA VAL A 237 2.50 5.13 -20.25
C VAL A 237 2.17 3.64 -20.26
N ARG A 238 3.19 2.78 -20.11
CA ARG A 238 3.04 1.34 -19.98
C ARG A 238 2.60 0.95 -18.59
N PHE A 239 3.25 1.50 -17.56
CA PHE A 239 2.85 1.36 -16.17
C PHE A 239 3.32 2.52 -15.29
N VAL A 240 2.64 2.67 -14.17
CA VAL A 240 3.04 3.47 -13.01
C VAL A 240 2.89 2.58 -11.78
N LYS A 241 3.98 2.35 -11.05
CA LYS A 241 3.98 1.55 -9.83
C LYS A 241 4.62 2.36 -8.71
N GLN A 242 4.01 2.43 -7.54
CA GLN A 242 4.74 2.78 -6.33
C GLN A 242 5.70 1.63 -6.04
N VAL A 243 6.94 1.92 -5.69
CA VAL A 243 7.98 0.91 -5.43
C VAL A 243 8.67 1.10 -4.07
N GLU A 244 8.32 2.16 -3.35
CA GLU A 244 8.73 2.44 -1.97
C GLU A 244 7.62 3.24 -1.28
N PRO A 245 7.17 2.87 -0.09
CA PRO A 245 7.68 1.85 0.85
C PRO A 245 7.24 0.40 0.54
N GLU A 246 6.37 0.21 -0.44
CA GLU A 246 5.90 -1.10 -0.89
C GLU A 246 5.51 -1.07 -2.36
N VAL A 247 5.58 -2.22 -3.03
CA VAL A 247 5.17 -2.35 -4.43
C VAL A 247 3.65 -2.31 -4.52
N MET A 248 3.13 -1.28 -5.21
CA MET A 248 1.71 -1.12 -5.53
C MET A 248 1.53 -0.70 -6.98
N ASP A 249 0.77 -1.46 -7.75
CA ASP A 249 0.46 -1.10 -9.14
C ASP A 249 -0.64 -0.04 -9.19
N LEU A 250 -0.31 1.13 -9.75
CA LEU A 250 -1.24 2.25 -9.95
C LEU A 250 -1.72 2.36 -11.41
N THR A 251 -1.23 1.50 -12.31
CA THR A 251 -1.50 1.60 -13.75
C THR A 251 -3.01 1.61 -14.04
N GLY A 252 -3.75 0.69 -13.43
CA GLY A 252 -5.20 0.58 -13.58
C GLY A 252 -6.01 1.68 -12.87
N LYS A 253 -5.35 2.54 -12.06
CA LYS A 253 -6.01 3.67 -11.34
C LYS A 253 -5.89 5.00 -12.10
N ARG A 254 -5.47 4.96 -13.35
CA ARG A 254 -5.32 6.14 -14.19
C ARG A 254 -6.66 6.87 -14.38
N ILE A 255 -6.67 8.15 -14.07
CA ILE A 255 -7.77 9.08 -14.33
C ILE A 255 -7.35 9.95 -15.51
N GLU A 256 -8.18 10.00 -16.56
CA GLU A 256 -7.87 10.81 -17.75
C GLU A 256 -7.83 12.30 -17.39
N ASP A 257 -6.78 13.00 -17.86
CA ASP A 257 -6.58 14.43 -17.68
C ASP A 257 -6.19 15.09 -19.02
N GLY A 258 -7.08 14.95 -19.98
CA GLY A 258 -6.88 15.37 -21.35
C GLY A 258 -6.21 14.30 -22.23
N PRO A 259 -5.98 14.60 -23.52
CA PRO A 259 -5.63 13.60 -24.53
C PRO A 259 -4.23 12.99 -24.37
N ARG A 260 -3.35 13.59 -23.55
CA ARG A 260 -1.95 13.20 -23.39
C ARG A 260 -1.50 13.14 -21.94
N ALA A 261 -2.41 13.22 -20.98
CA ALA A 261 -2.06 13.16 -19.58
C ALA A 261 -2.99 12.21 -18.82
N GLY A 262 -2.48 11.57 -17.77
CA GLY A 262 -3.24 10.81 -16.80
C GLY A 262 -2.81 11.18 -15.40
N ARG A 263 -3.76 11.17 -14.46
CA ARG A 263 -3.50 11.35 -13.04
C ARG A 263 -3.59 9.99 -12.35
N TYR A 264 -2.67 9.73 -11.46
CA TYR A 264 -2.60 8.52 -10.65
C TYR A 264 -2.74 8.91 -9.19
N PRO A 265 -3.76 8.44 -8.47
CA PRO A 265 -3.97 8.82 -7.07
C PRO A 265 -2.88 8.24 -6.18
N LEU A 266 -2.33 9.06 -5.29
CA LEU A 266 -1.30 8.70 -4.33
C LEU A 266 -1.84 8.69 -2.89
N GLY A 267 -3.11 9.06 -2.70
CA GLY A 267 -3.76 9.17 -1.41
C GLY A 267 -3.28 10.35 -0.57
N SER A 268 -3.41 10.22 0.75
CA SER A 268 -3.04 11.27 1.70
C SER A 268 -1.53 11.30 1.98
N TRP A 269 -1.01 12.50 2.22
CA TRP A 269 0.42 12.75 2.44
C TRP A 269 0.69 13.56 3.70
N GLY A 270 1.84 13.26 4.35
CA GLY A 270 2.44 14.03 5.43
C GLY A 270 3.91 14.33 5.11
N ALA A 271 4.76 14.38 6.14
CA ALA A 271 6.21 14.45 5.97
C ALA A 271 6.74 13.06 5.62
N GLU A 272 6.87 12.79 4.34
CA GLU A 272 7.26 11.45 3.85
C GLU A 272 7.88 11.52 2.45
N SER A 273 8.47 10.42 2.03
CA SER A 273 9.03 10.27 0.70
C SER A 273 8.61 8.91 0.14
N ARG A 274 8.20 8.87 -1.14
CA ARG A 274 7.82 7.64 -1.86
C ARG A 274 8.47 7.61 -3.22
N ASP A 275 8.79 6.42 -3.71
CA ASP A 275 9.40 6.22 -5.01
C ASP A 275 8.41 5.55 -5.97
N TYR A 276 8.37 6.05 -7.20
CA TYR A 276 7.49 5.58 -8.26
C TYR A 276 8.29 5.15 -9.47
N HIS A 277 8.06 3.92 -9.94
CA HIS A 277 8.61 3.41 -11.19
C HIS A 277 7.61 3.72 -12.32
N ILE A 278 8.07 4.49 -13.28
CA ILE A 278 7.29 4.88 -14.46
C ILE A 278 7.98 4.28 -15.68
N CYS A 279 7.21 3.56 -16.48
CA CYS A 279 7.64 3.04 -17.76
C CYS A 279 6.81 3.66 -18.88
N VAL A 280 7.51 4.18 -19.90
CA VAL A 280 6.88 4.84 -21.05
C VAL A 280 7.35 4.18 -22.34
N ASP A 281 6.40 3.84 -23.20
CA ASP A 281 6.67 3.43 -24.57
C ASP A 281 6.80 4.68 -25.46
N VAL A 282 7.88 4.75 -26.20
CA VAL A 282 8.21 5.84 -27.12
C VAL A 282 8.48 5.31 -28.53
N PRO A 283 8.26 6.09 -29.60
CA PRO A 283 8.69 5.68 -30.93
C PRO A 283 10.22 5.53 -30.97
N ALA A 284 10.73 4.63 -31.78
CA ALA A 284 12.17 4.49 -32.03
C ALA A 284 12.72 5.76 -32.69
N GLY A 285 13.86 6.26 -32.18
CA GLY A 285 14.58 7.40 -32.75
C GLY A 285 15.85 7.00 -33.53
N ALA A 286 16.38 7.90 -34.34
CA ALA A 286 17.66 7.81 -34.95
C ALA A 286 18.80 8.20 -33.98
N ALA A 287 20.04 7.88 -34.31
CA ALA A 287 21.20 8.27 -33.49
C ALA A 287 21.26 9.80 -33.34
N GLY A 288 21.37 10.26 -32.13
CA GLY A 288 21.36 11.69 -31.76
C GLY A 288 20.00 12.33 -31.62
N ASP A 289 18.90 11.61 -31.88
CA ASP A 289 17.56 12.11 -31.59
C ASP A 289 17.34 12.20 -30.08
N GLU A 290 16.71 13.30 -29.66
CA GLU A 290 16.33 13.53 -28.27
C GLU A 290 14.82 13.82 -28.17
N MET A 291 14.17 13.29 -27.15
CA MET A 291 12.79 13.64 -26.85
C MET A 291 12.51 13.68 -25.36
N LEU A 292 11.49 14.45 -24.99
CA LEU A 292 10.86 14.37 -23.67
C LEU A 292 9.90 13.17 -23.68
N ALA A 293 10.27 12.06 -23.05
CA ALA A 293 9.42 10.86 -22.98
C ALA A 293 8.21 11.05 -22.07
N ALA A 294 8.40 11.72 -20.91
CA ALA A 294 7.32 12.09 -20.02
C ALA A 294 7.64 13.33 -19.20
N ARG A 295 6.58 14.03 -18.77
CA ARG A 295 6.61 15.02 -17.71
C ARG A 295 5.80 14.50 -16.55
N VAL A 296 6.43 14.38 -15.39
CA VAL A 296 5.83 13.86 -14.17
C VAL A 296 5.67 15.01 -13.18
N SER A 297 4.44 15.27 -12.75
CA SER A 297 4.12 16.36 -11.84
C SER A 297 3.40 15.86 -10.62
N VAL A 298 3.74 16.39 -9.46
CA VAL A 298 2.98 16.20 -8.21
C VAL A 298 1.92 17.27 -8.13
N VAL A 299 0.65 16.87 -8.03
CA VAL A 299 -0.47 17.82 -8.06
C VAL A 299 -1.43 17.59 -6.89
N GLU A 300 -2.03 18.69 -6.41
CA GLU A 300 -3.20 18.69 -5.54
C GLU A 300 -4.30 19.51 -6.24
N GLY A 301 -5.39 18.87 -6.61
CA GLY A 301 -6.36 19.47 -7.52
C GLY A 301 -5.70 19.90 -8.83
N ASP A 302 -5.77 21.20 -9.18
CA ASP A 302 -5.14 21.76 -10.37
C ASP A 302 -3.77 22.41 -10.10
N THR A 303 -3.33 22.42 -8.84
CA THR A 303 -2.06 23.03 -8.45
C THR A 303 -0.91 22.06 -8.65
N VAL A 304 0.09 22.48 -9.44
CA VAL A 304 1.36 21.75 -9.61
C VAL A 304 2.34 22.21 -8.54
N HIS A 305 2.77 21.30 -7.69
CA HIS A 305 3.72 21.58 -6.60
C HIS A 305 5.17 21.26 -6.95
N ALA A 306 5.40 20.19 -7.71
CA ALA A 306 6.73 19.77 -8.14
C ALA A 306 6.64 19.08 -9.50
N GLN A 307 7.77 19.05 -10.21
CA GLN A 307 7.83 18.48 -11.54
C GLN A 307 9.19 17.88 -11.83
N SER A 308 9.19 16.78 -12.58
CA SER A 308 10.38 16.09 -13.08
C SER A 308 10.20 15.71 -14.54
N LEU A 309 11.31 15.61 -15.28
CA LEU A 309 11.32 15.30 -16.70
C LEU A 309 11.99 13.94 -16.92
N VAL A 310 11.38 13.11 -17.78
CA VAL A 310 11.89 11.83 -18.22
C VAL A 310 12.28 11.99 -19.69
N ARG A 311 13.54 11.75 -20.03
CA ARG A 311 14.12 11.99 -21.35
C ARG A 311 14.47 10.68 -22.05
N ALA A 312 14.56 10.73 -23.36
CA ALA A 312 15.09 9.67 -24.21
C ALA A 312 16.07 10.28 -25.22
N VAL A 313 17.25 9.67 -25.32
CA VAL A 313 18.33 10.06 -26.28
C VAL A 313 18.83 8.80 -26.93
N TRP A 314 18.65 8.66 -28.26
CA TRP A 314 19.13 7.48 -28.97
C TRP A 314 20.58 7.62 -29.33
N THR A 315 21.37 6.59 -29.04
CA THR A 315 22.83 6.59 -29.29
C THR A 315 23.35 5.25 -29.85
N GLU A 316 24.38 5.34 -30.65
CA GLU A 316 25.18 4.18 -31.08
C GLU A 316 26.22 3.77 -30.04
N ASP A 317 26.49 4.64 -29.05
CA ASP A 317 27.46 4.34 -28.00
C ASP A 317 26.86 3.31 -27.01
N THR A 318 27.37 2.08 -27.16
CA THR A 318 26.93 0.96 -26.30
C THR A 318 27.32 1.18 -24.83
N ALA A 319 28.38 1.91 -24.52
CA ALA A 319 28.79 2.19 -23.15
C ALA A 319 27.78 3.12 -22.43
N LEU A 320 27.13 4.01 -23.17
CA LEU A 320 26.05 4.88 -22.64
C LEU A 320 24.73 4.13 -22.57
N SER A 321 24.33 3.43 -23.64
CA SER A 321 22.99 2.81 -23.70
C SER A 321 22.86 1.57 -22.81
N THR A 322 23.96 0.86 -22.48
CA THR A 322 23.95 -0.29 -21.59
C THR A 322 24.17 0.07 -20.12
N LYS A 323 24.41 1.33 -19.79
CA LYS A 323 24.57 1.78 -18.41
C LYS A 323 23.24 1.68 -17.67
N ILE A 324 23.17 0.80 -16.67
CA ILE A 324 21.98 0.62 -15.86
C ILE A 324 21.94 1.67 -14.74
N ASN A 325 20.83 2.40 -14.64
CA ASN A 325 20.61 3.27 -13.51
C ASN A 325 20.38 2.42 -12.24
N ARG A 326 21.12 2.72 -11.16
CA ARG A 326 21.13 1.93 -9.93
C ARG A 326 19.73 1.84 -9.29
N GLN A 327 18.96 2.93 -9.28
CA GLN A 327 17.62 2.94 -8.68
C GLN A 327 16.63 2.14 -9.52
N VAL A 328 16.66 2.28 -10.84
CA VAL A 328 15.81 1.49 -11.73
C VAL A 328 16.11 0.00 -11.57
N ALA A 329 17.38 -0.41 -11.57
CA ALA A 329 17.78 -1.81 -11.36
C ALA A 329 17.33 -2.35 -10.00
N HIS A 330 17.53 -1.56 -8.94
CA HIS A 330 17.18 -1.93 -7.58
C HIS A 330 15.68 -2.20 -7.44
N TYR A 331 14.83 -1.26 -7.86
CA TYR A 331 13.38 -1.41 -7.71
C TYR A 331 12.76 -2.41 -8.68
N THR A 332 13.35 -2.62 -9.86
CA THR A 332 12.98 -3.73 -10.75
C THR A 332 13.24 -5.06 -10.05
N GLY A 333 14.40 -5.21 -9.40
CA GLY A 333 14.75 -6.41 -8.62
C GLY A 333 13.81 -6.63 -7.43
N GLN A 334 13.38 -5.58 -6.72
CA GLN A 334 12.44 -5.72 -5.61
C GLN A 334 11.00 -6.07 -6.07
N ALA A 335 10.56 -5.57 -7.22
CA ALA A 335 9.29 -6.00 -7.81
C ALA A 335 9.33 -7.49 -8.20
N GLU A 336 10.43 -7.95 -8.84
CA GLU A 336 10.64 -9.36 -9.16
C GLU A 336 10.70 -10.24 -7.89
N LEU A 337 11.32 -9.73 -6.80
CA LEU A 337 11.36 -10.39 -5.50
C LEU A 337 9.96 -10.65 -4.95
N ALA A 338 9.09 -9.65 -4.98
CA ALA A 338 7.70 -9.79 -4.53
C ALA A 338 6.94 -10.84 -5.36
N GLU A 339 7.07 -10.80 -6.67
CA GLU A 339 6.46 -11.77 -7.59
C GLU A 339 6.99 -13.19 -7.35
N ALA A 340 8.31 -13.35 -7.14
CA ALA A 340 8.93 -14.64 -6.87
C ALA A 340 8.42 -15.26 -5.55
N ILE A 341 8.27 -14.46 -4.50
CA ILE A 341 7.70 -14.92 -3.22
C ILE A 341 6.26 -15.39 -3.40
N GLN A 342 5.41 -14.58 -4.04
CA GLN A 342 4.01 -14.93 -4.24
C GLN A 342 3.85 -16.21 -5.08
N ALA A 343 4.60 -16.31 -6.19
CA ALA A 343 4.61 -17.52 -7.01
C ALA A 343 5.14 -18.75 -6.27
N GLY A 344 6.11 -18.57 -5.37
CA GLY A 344 6.63 -19.64 -4.51
C GLY A 344 5.59 -20.16 -3.51
N ILE A 345 4.84 -19.24 -2.88
CA ILE A 345 3.75 -19.57 -1.96
C ILE A 345 2.61 -20.30 -2.70
N GLU A 346 2.20 -19.79 -3.87
CA GLU A 346 1.15 -20.42 -4.68
C GLU A 346 1.55 -21.83 -5.11
N ALA A 347 2.76 -22.03 -5.61
CA ALA A 347 3.28 -23.34 -5.99
C ALA A 347 3.29 -24.32 -4.81
N ARG A 348 3.73 -23.86 -3.63
CA ARG A 348 3.73 -24.67 -2.42
C ARG A 348 2.31 -25.06 -2.00
N LYS A 349 1.34 -24.14 -2.01
CA LYS A 349 -0.07 -24.43 -1.73
C LYS A 349 -0.66 -25.45 -2.72
N ALA A 350 -0.20 -25.43 -3.97
CA ALA A 350 -0.58 -26.39 -5.01
C ALA A 350 0.14 -27.75 -4.90
N GLY A 351 1.12 -27.89 -3.99
CA GLY A 351 1.94 -29.11 -3.84
C GLY A 351 3.04 -29.26 -4.90
N ASP A 352 3.34 -28.20 -5.64
CA ASP A 352 4.46 -28.17 -6.60
C ASP A 352 5.75 -27.71 -5.91
N ASP A 353 6.36 -28.64 -5.18
CA ASP A 353 7.61 -28.40 -4.43
C ASP A 353 8.76 -27.98 -5.31
N ARG A 354 8.80 -28.44 -6.58
CA ARG A 354 9.86 -28.08 -7.52
C ARG A 354 9.78 -26.61 -7.91
N THR A 355 8.61 -26.14 -8.34
CA THR A 355 8.40 -24.74 -8.66
C THR A 355 8.56 -23.85 -7.45
N ALA A 356 8.04 -24.27 -6.27
CA ALA A 356 8.21 -23.54 -5.02
C ALA A 356 9.69 -23.33 -4.67
N THR A 357 10.52 -24.39 -4.77
CA THR A 357 11.97 -24.30 -4.51
C THR A 357 12.65 -23.33 -5.46
N ILE A 358 12.36 -23.40 -6.76
CA ILE A 358 12.94 -22.48 -7.76
C ILE A 358 12.56 -21.02 -7.46
N LYS A 359 11.30 -20.77 -7.16
CA LYS A 359 10.78 -19.42 -6.90
C LYS A 359 11.33 -18.82 -5.61
N PHE A 360 11.36 -19.60 -4.52
CA PHE A 360 11.97 -19.14 -3.27
C PHE A 360 13.48 -18.99 -3.37
N GLY A 361 14.16 -19.82 -4.16
CA GLY A 361 15.59 -19.63 -4.47
C GLY A 361 15.85 -18.31 -5.19
N ARG A 362 15.05 -18.00 -6.21
CA ARG A 362 15.13 -16.70 -6.88
C ARG A 362 14.84 -15.54 -5.93
N ALA A 363 13.85 -15.69 -5.05
CA ALA A 363 13.53 -14.69 -4.03
C ALA A 363 14.70 -14.47 -3.07
N ALA A 364 15.34 -15.54 -2.57
CA ALA A 364 16.51 -15.42 -1.70
C ALA A 364 17.67 -14.68 -2.38
N GLN A 365 17.95 -14.98 -3.66
CA GLN A 365 18.97 -14.30 -4.45
C GLN A 365 18.68 -12.80 -4.61
N LEU A 366 17.44 -12.44 -4.92
CA LEU A 366 17.03 -11.04 -5.11
C LEU A 366 17.02 -10.25 -3.79
N ALA A 367 16.57 -10.86 -2.69
CA ALA A 367 16.60 -10.26 -1.37
C ALA A 367 18.06 -9.96 -0.93
N HIS A 368 18.96 -10.91 -1.15
CA HIS A 368 20.39 -10.76 -0.88
C HIS A 368 21.00 -9.64 -1.73
N ALA A 369 20.78 -9.66 -3.05
CA ALA A 369 21.31 -8.67 -3.97
C ALA A 369 20.82 -7.24 -3.68
N SER A 370 19.58 -7.08 -3.21
CA SER A 370 19.00 -5.78 -2.84
C SER A 370 19.32 -5.35 -1.40
N GLY A 371 19.90 -6.23 -0.59
CA GLY A 371 20.16 -5.98 0.84
C GLY A 371 18.87 -5.94 1.69
N ASN A 372 17.78 -6.58 1.22
CA ASN A 372 16.52 -6.64 1.94
C ASN A 372 16.55 -7.73 3.02
N LYS A 373 17.26 -7.45 4.11
CA LYS A 373 17.44 -8.38 5.24
C LYS A 373 16.12 -8.81 5.88
N ALA A 374 15.16 -7.90 5.98
CA ALA A 374 13.85 -8.23 6.56
C ALA A 374 13.14 -9.33 5.74
N THR A 375 13.23 -9.27 4.41
CA THR A 375 12.68 -10.32 3.55
C THR A 375 13.52 -11.60 3.57
N GLU A 376 14.86 -11.51 3.68
CA GLU A 376 15.71 -12.71 3.90
C GLU A 376 15.32 -13.46 5.18
N GLU A 377 15.10 -12.73 6.29
CA GLU A 377 14.68 -13.30 7.57
C GLU A 377 13.29 -13.99 7.45
N LEU A 378 12.34 -13.36 6.77
CA LEU A 378 11.03 -13.94 6.51
C LEU A 378 11.12 -15.18 5.61
N LEU A 379 11.92 -15.17 4.55
CA LEU A 379 12.17 -16.33 3.71
C LEU A 379 12.77 -17.49 4.52
N ALA A 380 13.69 -17.19 5.44
CA ALA A 380 14.33 -18.20 6.29
C ALA A 380 13.33 -18.89 7.26
N THR A 381 12.12 -18.38 7.47
CA THR A 381 11.07 -19.08 8.22
C THR A 381 10.38 -20.15 7.38
N VAL A 382 10.40 -20.03 6.05
CA VAL A 382 9.69 -20.92 5.11
C VAL A 382 10.64 -21.91 4.40
N VAL A 383 11.88 -21.48 4.16
CA VAL A 383 12.94 -22.30 3.52
C VAL A 383 14.22 -22.29 4.35
N ASP A 384 15.01 -23.35 4.22
CA ASP A 384 16.41 -23.34 4.68
C ASP A 384 17.26 -22.75 3.54
N ILE A 385 17.85 -21.58 3.76
CA ILE A 385 18.72 -20.90 2.78
C ILE A 385 20.13 -21.45 2.96
N GLU A 386 20.61 -22.24 1.98
CA GLU A 386 21.95 -22.82 2.00
C GLU A 386 22.99 -21.85 1.42
N ASP A 387 22.62 -21.12 0.35
CA ASP A 387 23.42 -20.05 -0.26
C ASP A 387 22.49 -19.00 -0.89
N ALA A 388 22.41 -17.84 -0.24
CA ALA A 388 21.56 -16.74 -0.72
C ALA A 388 22.07 -16.13 -2.04
N ALA A 389 23.38 -16.07 -2.26
CA ALA A 389 23.94 -15.44 -3.46
C ALA A 389 23.62 -16.25 -4.72
N THR A 390 23.59 -17.56 -4.63
CA THR A 390 23.23 -18.46 -5.75
C THR A 390 21.74 -18.81 -5.76
N GLY A 391 21.00 -18.50 -4.69
CA GLY A 391 19.59 -18.86 -4.54
C GLY A 391 19.36 -20.34 -4.22
N THR A 392 20.37 -21.00 -3.61
CA THR A 392 20.25 -22.39 -3.19
C THR A 392 19.44 -22.48 -1.91
N VAL A 393 18.25 -23.08 -1.99
CA VAL A 393 17.35 -23.25 -0.85
C VAL A 393 16.75 -24.64 -0.81
N ARG A 394 16.29 -25.05 0.38
CA ARG A 394 15.53 -26.25 0.60
C ARG A 394 14.22 -25.94 1.32
N LEU A 395 13.08 -26.46 0.84
CA LEU A 395 11.79 -26.27 1.49
C LEU A 395 11.78 -26.89 2.88
N ARG A 396 11.30 -26.15 3.88
CA ARG A 396 11.05 -26.71 5.20
C ARG A 396 9.82 -27.61 5.15
N ARG A 397 9.90 -28.81 5.73
CA ARG A 397 8.80 -29.75 5.78
C ARG A 397 7.63 -29.25 6.63
N LYS A 398 7.91 -28.51 7.69
CA LYS A 398 6.93 -27.91 8.57
C LYS A 398 7.18 -26.41 8.62
N VAL A 399 6.17 -25.64 8.30
CA VAL A 399 6.15 -24.18 8.36
C VAL A 399 4.91 -23.79 9.15
N GLU A 400 5.05 -22.87 10.09
CA GLU A 400 3.91 -22.34 10.82
C GLU A 400 3.06 -21.45 9.87
N ALA A 401 1.74 -21.55 9.95
CA ALA A 401 0.83 -20.77 9.09
C ALA A 401 1.07 -19.25 9.22
N ALA A 402 1.40 -18.78 10.42
CA ALA A 402 1.71 -17.38 10.66
C ALA A 402 2.95 -16.90 9.90
N ASP A 403 3.98 -17.76 9.77
CA ASP A 403 5.22 -17.43 9.06
C ASP A 403 4.97 -17.32 7.55
N GLU A 404 4.22 -18.27 6.98
CA GLU A 404 3.85 -18.23 5.56
C GLU A 404 2.97 -17.00 5.25
N MET A 405 2.00 -16.69 6.11
CA MET A 405 1.16 -15.49 5.97
C MET A 405 1.94 -14.20 6.15
N ALA A 406 2.92 -14.17 7.05
CA ALA A 406 3.79 -13.01 7.24
C ALA A 406 4.67 -12.77 5.99
N LEU A 407 5.24 -13.85 5.43
CA LEU A 407 6.00 -13.76 4.18
C LEU A 407 5.12 -13.27 3.03
N ASP A 408 3.92 -13.85 2.85
CA ASP A 408 2.97 -13.42 1.83
C ASP A 408 2.60 -11.93 2.00
N THR A 409 2.14 -11.55 3.17
CA THR A 409 1.66 -10.20 3.47
C THR A 409 2.73 -9.14 3.29
N ARG A 410 3.98 -9.44 3.68
CA ARG A 410 5.10 -8.50 3.64
C ARG A 410 5.97 -8.61 2.39
N SER A 411 5.63 -9.51 1.45
CA SER A 411 6.39 -9.70 0.20
C SER A 411 6.52 -8.44 -0.64
N THR A 412 5.55 -7.53 -0.55
CA THR A 412 5.53 -6.26 -1.30
C THR A 412 6.32 -5.14 -0.62
N LYS A 413 6.77 -5.29 0.63
CA LYS A 413 7.57 -4.28 1.33
C LYS A 413 8.96 -4.19 0.72
N THR A 414 9.42 -2.97 0.51
CA THR A 414 10.69 -2.68 -0.14
C THR A 414 11.68 -1.99 0.80
N VAL A 415 12.92 -1.90 0.36
CA VAL A 415 13.96 -1.11 1.02
C VAL A 415 14.53 -0.10 0.05
N ARG A 416 14.83 1.10 0.53
CA ARG A 416 15.44 2.15 -0.29
C ARG A 416 16.85 1.78 -0.73
N VAL A 417 17.22 2.31 -1.89
CA VAL A 417 18.61 2.27 -2.36
C VAL A 417 19.48 2.94 -1.31
N GLY A 418 20.41 2.19 -0.71
CA GLY A 418 21.38 2.75 0.23
C GLY A 418 22.15 3.91 -0.42
N ARG A 419 22.28 5.04 0.29
CA ARG A 419 23.17 6.12 -0.17
C ARG A 419 24.58 5.52 -0.30
N ALA A 420 25.20 5.69 -1.48
CA ALA A 420 26.62 5.42 -1.60
C ALA A 420 27.36 6.31 -0.59
N GLN A 421 28.10 5.69 0.34
CA GLN A 421 29.04 6.40 1.21
C GLN A 421 30.19 6.92 0.39
#